data_aba19b8eecaf8daf5fe08b16b31a7e71
#
_entry.id   aba19b8eecaf8daf5fe08b16b31a7e71
#
_cell.length_a   1.000
_cell.length_b   1.000
_cell.length_c   1.000
_cell.angle_alpha   90.00
_cell.angle_beta   90.00
_cell.angle_gamma   90.00
#
_symmetry.space_group_name_H-M   'P 1'
#
loop_
_entity.id
_entity.type
_entity.pdbx_description
1 polymer ?
#
loop_
_entity_poly.entity_id
_entity_poly.type
_entity_poly.pdbx_seq_one_letter_code
_entity_poly.pdbx_strand_id
1 'polypeptide(L)'
;MEPLSLIVFPAIDLKDGQVVRLAKGDMASATVYGEDPVAQALRFADAGAEFLHVVDLDGAFAGHGVNAEVVAAIVASFPGHVQVGGGIRTMAAVEQWFGRGVSRIVIGTAALTDPQLVRDAAAAFPGGIVVGVDARDGFVATQGWSEVSDVTVVDLARRFEDAGVAALLFTDVGRDGMLTGCNIEATVDLARAQSLPVIASGGVKNIGDIRMLAIHAKDGIEGVITGRALYDGRLDLAAALVIAAA
;
A
#
# COMPACT_ATOMS: atom_id res chain seq x y z
N MET A 1 -24.67 -7.19 11.66
CA MET A 1 -23.45 -6.52 11.19
C MET A 1 -22.40 -7.60 11.11
N GLU A 2 -21.90 -7.86 9.92
CA GLU A 2 -20.71 -8.70 9.79
C GLU A 2 -19.57 -8.05 10.57
N PRO A 3 -18.74 -8.84 11.27
CA PRO A 3 -17.55 -8.29 11.90
C PRO A 3 -16.71 -7.60 10.84
N LEU A 4 -16.31 -6.35 11.08
CA LEU A 4 -15.38 -5.64 10.22
C LEU A 4 -14.02 -6.37 10.32
N SER A 5 -13.71 -7.21 9.34
CA SER A 5 -12.43 -7.91 9.27
C SER A 5 -11.36 -6.99 8.71
N LEU A 6 -10.16 -7.05 9.28
CA LEU A 6 -8.99 -6.34 8.77
C LEU A 6 -8.39 -7.10 7.58
N ILE A 7 -8.10 -6.44 6.47
CA ILE A 7 -7.40 -7.03 5.33
C ILE A 7 -5.89 -6.98 5.57
N VAL A 8 -5.19 -8.12 5.43
CA VAL A 8 -3.73 -8.14 5.43
C VAL A 8 -3.23 -8.18 3.99
N PHE A 9 -2.42 -7.19 3.62
CA PHE A 9 -1.76 -7.08 2.33
C PHE A 9 -0.28 -7.43 2.49
N PRO A 10 0.17 -8.67 2.23
CA PRO A 10 1.60 -8.93 2.08
C PRO A 10 2.13 -8.10 0.91
N ALA A 11 3.35 -7.57 1.05
CA ALA A 11 3.89 -6.63 0.08
C ALA A 11 5.12 -7.19 -0.65
N ILE A 12 5.18 -6.92 -1.96
CA ILE A 12 6.33 -7.15 -2.84
C ILE A 12 6.78 -5.80 -3.38
N ASP A 13 8.00 -5.38 -3.04
CA ASP A 13 8.64 -4.23 -3.68
C ASP A 13 9.54 -4.74 -4.79
N LEU A 14 9.40 -4.15 -5.98
CA LEU A 14 10.15 -4.50 -7.17
C LEU A 14 11.22 -3.46 -7.47
N LYS A 15 12.46 -3.89 -7.59
CA LYS A 15 13.59 -3.12 -8.08
C LYS A 15 14.43 -3.98 -9.01
N ASP A 16 14.71 -3.49 -10.22
CA ASP A 16 15.45 -4.24 -11.25
C ASP A 16 14.88 -5.65 -11.50
N GLY A 17 13.54 -5.81 -11.43
CA GLY A 17 12.84 -7.09 -11.59
C GLY A 17 12.92 -8.04 -10.39
N GLN A 18 13.57 -7.66 -9.30
CA GLN A 18 13.78 -8.47 -8.10
C GLN A 18 12.88 -8.05 -6.94
N VAL A 19 12.67 -8.97 -6.00
CA VAL A 19 11.98 -8.69 -4.73
C VAL A 19 12.96 -8.05 -3.75
N VAL A 20 12.70 -6.82 -3.37
CA VAL A 20 13.56 -6.07 -2.44
C VAL A 20 12.77 -5.49 -1.27
N ARG A 21 13.48 -5.01 -0.25
CA ARG A 21 12.94 -4.13 0.79
C ARG A 21 13.91 -2.99 1.04
N LEU A 22 13.35 -1.81 1.24
CA LEU A 22 14.11 -0.61 1.58
C LEU A 22 14.02 -0.33 3.08
N ALA A 23 14.92 0.49 3.58
CA ALA A 23 14.81 1.13 4.89
C ALA A 23 14.48 2.62 4.65
N LYS A 24 13.33 3.10 5.15
CA LYS A 24 12.84 4.49 4.98
C LYS A 24 12.84 4.97 3.52
N GLY A 25 12.57 4.08 2.58
CA GLY A 25 12.53 4.40 1.15
C GLY A 25 13.88 4.67 0.46
N ASP A 26 15.00 4.48 1.16
CA ASP A 26 16.33 4.69 0.56
C ASP A 26 16.69 3.57 -0.41
N MET A 27 16.74 3.90 -1.70
CA MET A 27 17.10 2.97 -2.79
C MET A 27 18.51 2.38 -2.64
N ALA A 28 19.43 3.07 -1.97
CA ALA A 28 20.78 2.55 -1.70
C ALA A 28 20.77 1.49 -0.59
N SER A 29 19.73 1.45 0.25
CA SER A 29 19.56 0.48 1.33
C SER A 29 18.85 -0.81 0.88
N ALA A 30 18.60 -0.99 -0.42
CA ALA A 30 17.86 -2.13 -0.94
C ALA A 30 18.50 -3.47 -0.53
N THR A 31 17.72 -4.30 0.15
CA THR A 31 18.08 -5.68 0.45
C THR A 31 17.26 -6.59 -0.46
N VAL A 32 17.92 -7.45 -1.21
CA VAL A 32 17.28 -8.43 -2.09
C VAL A 32 16.85 -9.63 -1.26
N TYR A 33 15.58 -10.01 -1.35
CA TYR A 33 14.98 -11.17 -0.68
C TYR A 33 14.64 -12.31 -1.64
N GLY A 34 14.59 -12.04 -2.94
CA GLY A 34 14.33 -13.05 -3.97
C GLY A 34 14.48 -12.51 -5.38
N GLU A 35 14.80 -13.43 -6.31
CA GLU A 35 14.97 -13.12 -7.73
C GLU A 35 13.70 -13.44 -8.55
N ASP A 36 12.72 -14.14 -7.93
CA ASP A 36 11.46 -14.53 -8.57
C ASP A 36 10.25 -13.94 -7.84
N PRO A 37 9.74 -12.79 -8.30
CA PRO A 37 8.57 -12.15 -7.71
C PRO A 37 7.28 -12.96 -7.85
N VAL A 38 7.14 -13.76 -8.92
CA VAL A 38 5.96 -14.62 -9.12
C VAL A 38 5.94 -15.75 -8.10
N ALA A 39 7.08 -16.42 -7.89
CA ALA A 39 7.19 -17.44 -6.85
C ALA A 39 6.93 -16.85 -5.46
N GLN A 40 7.34 -15.59 -5.21
CA GLN A 40 7.02 -14.91 -3.94
C GLN A 40 5.53 -14.64 -3.79
N ALA A 41 4.84 -14.20 -4.84
CA ALA A 41 3.41 -13.98 -4.82
C ALA A 41 2.64 -15.30 -4.56
N LEU A 42 3.05 -16.38 -5.21
CA LEU A 42 2.45 -17.72 -4.98
C LEU A 42 2.67 -18.22 -3.55
N ARG A 43 3.85 -18.00 -2.94
CA ARG A 43 4.06 -18.32 -1.51
C ARG A 43 3.08 -17.58 -0.59
N PHE A 44 2.75 -16.33 -0.92
CA PHE A 44 1.74 -15.58 -0.16
C PHE A 44 0.32 -16.13 -0.39
N ALA A 45 -0.01 -16.52 -1.62
CA ALA A 45 -1.28 -17.18 -1.93
C ALA A 45 -1.43 -18.53 -1.19
N ASP A 46 -0.36 -19.36 -1.18
CA ASP A 46 -0.32 -20.64 -0.48
C ASP A 46 -0.50 -20.47 1.06
N ALA A 47 -0.07 -19.34 1.61
CA ALA A 47 -0.32 -18.99 3.01
C ALA A 47 -1.75 -18.47 3.27
N GLY A 48 -2.59 -18.32 2.23
CA GLY A 48 -3.99 -17.92 2.32
C GLY A 48 -4.24 -16.42 2.05
N ALA A 49 -3.27 -15.67 1.51
CA ALA A 49 -3.50 -14.27 1.18
C ALA A 49 -4.44 -14.12 -0.02
N GLU A 50 -5.52 -13.35 0.16
CA GLU A 50 -6.46 -12.98 -0.90
C GLU A 50 -6.12 -11.63 -1.54
N PHE A 51 -5.29 -10.84 -0.89
CA PHE A 51 -4.83 -9.53 -1.35
C PHE A 51 -3.31 -9.50 -1.39
N LEU A 52 -2.76 -8.79 -2.37
CA LEU A 52 -1.33 -8.57 -2.53
C LEU A 52 -1.08 -7.09 -2.83
N HIS A 53 -0.09 -6.49 -2.18
CA HIS A 53 0.39 -5.15 -2.50
C HIS A 53 1.72 -5.23 -3.24
N VAL A 54 1.80 -4.62 -4.43
CA VAL A 54 3.02 -4.58 -5.24
C VAL A 54 3.45 -3.13 -5.46
N VAL A 55 4.72 -2.83 -5.24
CA VAL A 55 5.29 -1.51 -5.51
C VAL A 55 6.36 -1.62 -6.59
N ASP A 56 6.15 -0.93 -7.71
CA ASP A 56 7.17 -0.70 -8.73
C ASP A 56 8.07 0.47 -8.29
N LEU A 57 9.16 0.16 -7.56
CA LEU A 57 10.06 1.18 -7.04
C LEU A 57 10.77 1.94 -8.17
N ASP A 58 11.20 1.24 -9.22
CA ASP A 58 11.84 1.88 -10.38
C ASP A 58 10.84 2.81 -11.07
N GLY A 59 9.58 2.37 -11.19
CA GLY A 59 8.48 3.17 -11.73
C GLY A 59 8.18 4.39 -10.89
N ALA A 60 8.27 4.31 -9.57
CA ALA A 60 8.06 5.45 -8.68
C ALA A 60 9.02 6.60 -8.98
N PHE A 61 10.27 6.29 -9.31
CA PHE A 61 11.28 7.28 -9.71
C PHE A 61 11.14 7.70 -11.18
N ALA A 62 10.92 6.75 -12.10
CA ALA A 62 10.79 7.03 -13.53
C ALA A 62 9.50 7.77 -13.89
N GLY A 63 8.46 7.66 -13.08
CA GLY A 63 7.13 8.26 -13.35
C GLY A 63 6.28 7.47 -14.35
N HIS A 64 6.65 6.23 -14.62
CA HIS A 64 5.91 5.25 -15.44
C HIS A 64 6.27 3.83 -15.01
N GLY A 65 5.46 2.83 -15.36
CA GLY A 65 5.71 1.43 -14.99
C GLY A 65 6.98 0.86 -15.65
N VAL A 66 8.02 0.61 -14.86
CA VAL A 66 9.30 0.02 -15.33
C VAL A 66 9.23 -1.50 -15.23
N ASN A 67 8.68 -2.06 -14.14
CA ASN A 67 8.53 -3.49 -13.92
C ASN A 67 7.17 -4.03 -14.40
N ALA A 68 6.54 -3.40 -15.40
CA ALA A 68 5.17 -3.68 -15.81
C ALA A 68 4.94 -5.14 -16.25
N GLU A 69 5.91 -5.78 -16.91
CA GLU A 69 5.80 -7.18 -17.33
C GLU A 69 5.90 -8.14 -16.14
N VAL A 70 6.74 -7.83 -15.15
CA VAL A 70 6.83 -8.60 -13.91
C VAL A 70 5.53 -8.52 -13.14
N VAL A 71 4.96 -7.32 -13.02
CA VAL A 71 3.65 -7.12 -12.36
C VAL A 71 2.55 -7.87 -13.10
N ALA A 72 2.53 -7.84 -14.45
CA ALA A 72 1.57 -8.59 -15.23
C ALA A 72 1.67 -10.11 -14.99
N ALA A 73 2.89 -10.64 -14.87
CA ALA A 73 3.12 -12.04 -14.54
C ALA A 73 2.63 -12.40 -13.12
N ILE A 74 2.83 -11.50 -12.14
CA ILE A 74 2.28 -11.66 -10.78
C ILE A 74 0.75 -11.69 -10.85
N VAL A 75 0.11 -10.73 -11.51
CA VAL A 75 -1.35 -10.64 -11.64
C VAL A 75 -1.94 -11.88 -12.28
N ALA A 76 -1.30 -12.41 -13.32
CA ALA A 76 -1.75 -13.62 -14.02
C ALA A 76 -1.65 -14.90 -13.15
N SER A 77 -0.76 -14.90 -12.16
CA SER A 77 -0.43 -16.08 -11.34
C SER A 77 -1.08 -16.05 -9.95
N PHE A 78 -1.28 -14.85 -9.38
CA PHE A 78 -1.87 -14.69 -8.05
C PHE A 78 -3.40 -14.84 -8.12
N PRO A 79 -4.01 -15.76 -7.37
CA PRO A 79 -5.44 -16.08 -7.50
C PRO A 79 -6.38 -15.03 -6.90
N GLY A 80 -5.83 -14.05 -6.16
CA GLY A 80 -6.58 -13.02 -5.45
C GLY A 80 -6.49 -11.65 -6.11
N HIS A 81 -6.61 -10.61 -5.30
CA HIS A 81 -6.62 -9.21 -5.71
C HIS A 81 -5.23 -8.58 -5.61
N VAL A 82 -4.75 -7.99 -6.69
CA VAL A 82 -3.46 -7.29 -6.71
C VAL A 82 -3.68 -5.78 -6.70
N GLN A 83 -3.09 -5.10 -5.71
CA GLN A 83 -3.02 -3.65 -5.60
C GLN A 83 -1.61 -3.18 -5.98
N VAL A 84 -1.49 -2.24 -6.93
CA VAL A 84 -0.19 -1.77 -7.45
C VAL A 84 0.02 -0.30 -7.16
N GLY A 85 1.23 0.04 -6.71
CA GLY A 85 1.72 1.42 -6.59
C GLY A 85 3.05 1.62 -7.33
N GLY A 86 3.41 2.88 -7.54
CA GLY A 86 4.67 3.26 -8.18
C GLY A 86 4.50 3.91 -9.55
N GLY A 87 4.86 5.20 -9.66
CA GLY A 87 4.96 5.94 -10.92
C GLY A 87 3.64 6.26 -11.66
N ILE A 88 2.49 6.09 -11.05
CA ILE A 88 1.18 6.32 -11.69
C ILE A 88 0.86 7.81 -11.64
N ARG A 89 1.02 8.51 -12.78
CA ARG A 89 0.90 9.97 -12.88
C ARG A 89 0.00 10.43 -14.03
N THR A 90 -0.61 9.52 -14.80
CA THR A 90 -1.45 9.87 -15.94
C THR A 90 -2.62 8.88 -16.05
N MET A 91 -3.73 9.32 -16.67
CA MET A 91 -4.87 8.46 -16.93
C MET A 91 -4.52 7.27 -17.83
N ALA A 92 -3.64 7.46 -18.81
CA ALA A 92 -3.16 6.36 -19.66
C ALA A 92 -2.42 5.28 -18.84
N ALA A 93 -1.64 5.65 -17.82
CA ALA A 93 -1.01 4.67 -16.91
C ALA A 93 -2.05 3.93 -16.06
N VAL A 94 -3.10 4.63 -15.60
CA VAL A 94 -4.24 4.04 -14.89
C VAL A 94 -4.91 2.96 -15.76
N GLU A 95 -5.28 3.31 -16.99
CA GLU A 95 -5.92 2.41 -17.95
C GLU A 95 -5.03 1.20 -18.29
N GLN A 96 -3.73 1.41 -18.44
CA GLN A 96 -2.78 0.33 -18.71
C GLN A 96 -2.71 -0.69 -17.55
N TRP A 97 -2.71 -0.24 -16.30
CA TRP A 97 -2.67 -1.14 -15.17
C TRP A 97 -3.95 -1.95 -15.02
N PHE A 98 -5.12 -1.32 -15.14
CA PHE A 98 -6.40 -2.05 -15.14
C PHE A 98 -6.52 -2.99 -16.34
N GLY A 99 -6.02 -2.59 -17.52
CA GLY A 99 -5.95 -3.46 -18.72
C GLY A 99 -5.07 -4.71 -18.53
N ARG A 100 -4.15 -4.71 -17.54
CA ARG A 100 -3.36 -5.87 -17.14
C ARG A 100 -4.02 -6.72 -16.05
N GLY A 101 -5.22 -6.36 -15.59
CA GLY A 101 -5.96 -7.11 -14.58
C GLY A 101 -5.65 -6.74 -13.13
N VAL A 102 -4.97 -5.63 -12.88
CA VAL A 102 -4.78 -5.09 -11.52
C VAL A 102 -6.13 -4.73 -10.91
N SER A 103 -6.36 -5.08 -9.64
CA SER A 103 -7.63 -4.83 -8.96
C SER A 103 -7.73 -3.44 -8.37
N ARG A 104 -6.63 -2.91 -7.83
CA ARG A 104 -6.54 -1.56 -7.27
C ARG A 104 -5.21 -0.91 -7.64
N ILE A 105 -5.19 0.39 -7.82
CA ILE A 105 -3.97 1.18 -8.01
C ILE A 105 -3.85 2.26 -6.95
N VAL A 106 -2.60 2.48 -6.50
CA VAL A 106 -2.27 3.50 -5.52
C VAL A 106 -1.68 4.71 -6.22
N ILE A 107 -2.35 5.85 -6.10
CA ILE A 107 -1.89 7.15 -6.61
C ILE A 107 -1.35 7.95 -5.42
N GLY A 108 -0.03 8.12 -5.35
CA GLY A 108 0.65 8.86 -4.28
C GLY A 108 0.86 10.33 -4.64
N THR A 109 2.07 10.72 -5.06
CA THR A 109 2.46 12.12 -5.35
C THR A 109 1.45 12.86 -6.24
N ALA A 110 0.88 12.20 -7.25
CA ALA A 110 -0.11 12.80 -8.12
C ALA A 110 -1.40 13.19 -7.40
N ALA A 111 -1.76 12.54 -6.30
CA ALA A 111 -2.92 12.95 -5.50
C ALA A 111 -2.76 14.35 -4.89
N LEU A 112 -1.53 14.77 -4.63
CA LEU A 112 -1.23 16.13 -4.15
C LEU A 112 -1.10 17.13 -5.31
N THR A 113 -0.41 16.74 -6.40
CA THR A 113 -0.03 17.66 -7.48
C THR A 113 -1.09 17.79 -8.59
N ASP A 114 -1.90 16.74 -8.79
CA ASP A 114 -3.00 16.69 -9.77
C ASP A 114 -4.21 15.93 -9.19
N PRO A 115 -4.96 16.54 -8.25
CA PRO A 115 -6.14 15.91 -7.65
C PRO A 115 -7.23 15.52 -8.65
N GLN A 116 -7.27 16.18 -9.83
CA GLN A 116 -8.25 15.89 -10.86
C GLN A 116 -8.01 14.50 -11.48
N LEU A 117 -6.76 14.09 -11.66
CA LEU A 117 -6.41 12.74 -12.10
C LEU A 117 -7.05 11.68 -11.18
N VAL A 118 -7.00 11.87 -9.86
CA VAL A 118 -7.60 10.91 -8.90
C VAL A 118 -9.11 10.82 -9.08
N ARG A 119 -9.80 11.98 -9.23
CA ARG A 119 -11.25 12.03 -9.43
C ARG A 119 -11.67 11.37 -10.74
N ASP A 120 -10.96 11.67 -11.82
CA ASP A 120 -11.24 11.08 -13.15
C ASP A 120 -11.00 9.56 -13.14
N ALA A 121 -9.91 9.12 -12.51
CA ALA A 121 -9.60 7.71 -12.36
C ALA A 121 -10.63 6.97 -11.50
N ALA A 122 -11.06 7.55 -10.37
CA ALA A 122 -12.06 6.94 -9.50
C ALA A 122 -13.45 6.87 -10.18
N ALA A 123 -13.80 7.86 -11.00
CA ALA A 123 -15.03 7.84 -11.80
C ALA A 123 -14.99 6.76 -12.91
N ALA A 124 -13.83 6.58 -13.56
CA ALA A 124 -13.65 5.58 -14.63
C ALA A 124 -13.53 4.14 -14.08
N PHE A 125 -12.95 3.98 -12.88
CA PHE A 125 -12.68 2.69 -12.24
C PHE A 125 -13.20 2.67 -10.80
N PRO A 126 -14.54 2.60 -10.58
CA PRO A 126 -15.14 2.62 -9.25
C PRO A 126 -14.60 1.50 -8.35
N GLY A 127 -14.16 1.86 -7.13
CA GLY A 127 -13.56 0.92 -6.17
C GLY A 127 -12.12 0.50 -6.49
N GLY A 128 -11.54 1.01 -7.59
CA GLY A 128 -10.18 0.65 -8.03
C GLY A 128 -9.09 1.62 -7.58
N ILE A 129 -9.42 2.81 -7.09
CA ILE A 129 -8.42 3.84 -6.78
C ILE A 129 -8.20 3.95 -5.28
N VAL A 130 -6.95 3.87 -4.88
CA VAL A 130 -6.46 4.11 -3.52
C VAL A 130 -5.55 5.35 -3.55
N VAL A 131 -5.73 6.26 -2.61
CA VAL A 131 -4.84 7.42 -2.46
C VAL A 131 -3.72 7.09 -1.50
N GLY A 132 -2.48 7.15 -1.97
CA GLY A 132 -1.28 7.02 -1.15
C GLY A 132 -0.99 8.32 -0.39
N VAL A 133 -0.94 8.22 0.94
CA VAL A 133 -0.64 9.32 1.86
C VAL A 133 0.57 8.95 2.68
N ASP A 134 1.75 9.23 2.14
CA ASP A 134 3.00 9.02 2.85
C ASP A 134 3.25 10.19 3.80
N ALA A 135 3.47 9.91 5.07
CA ALA A 135 3.50 10.92 6.12
C ALA A 135 4.86 11.01 6.80
N ARG A 136 5.32 12.24 7.00
CA ARG A 136 6.43 12.56 7.90
C ARG A 136 5.98 13.67 8.85
N ASP A 137 5.95 13.35 10.14
CA ASP A 137 5.55 14.29 11.21
C ASP A 137 4.16 14.94 10.96
N GLY A 138 3.20 14.18 10.39
CA GLY A 138 1.84 14.63 10.12
C GLY A 138 1.65 15.37 8.78
N PHE A 139 2.72 15.61 8.02
CA PHE A 139 2.68 16.26 6.71
C PHE A 139 2.93 15.24 5.59
N VAL A 140 2.37 15.53 4.41
CA VAL A 140 2.48 14.67 3.24
C VAL A 140 3.89 14.72 2.65
N ALA A 141 4.54 13.58 2.54
CA ALA A 141 5.81 13.39 1.83
C ALA A 141 5.56 13.05 0.36
N THR A 142 6.42 13.55 -0.53
CA THR A 142 6.31 13.39 -1.98
C THR A 142 7.65 13.01 -2.61
N GLN A 143 7.65 12.73 -3.92
CA GLN A 143 8.83 12.42 -4.73
C GLN A 143 9.71 11.31 -4.13
N GLY A 144 9.08 10.16 -3.81
CA GLY A 144 9.82 9.05 -3.17
C GLY A 144 10.34 9.41 -1.78
N TRP A 145 9.59 10.28 -1.06
CA TRP A 145 9.83 10.73 0.32
C TRP A 145 11.00 11.72 0.48
N SER A 146 11.53 12.24 -0.62
CA SER A 146 12.63 13.22 -0.60
C SER A 146 12.19 14.62 -0.16
N GLU A 147 10.91 14.94 -0.35
CA GLU A 147 10.33 16.23 -0.02
C GLU A 147 9.15 16.06 0.94
N VAL A 148 8.93 17.07 1.79
CA VAL A 148 7.77 17.18 2.67
C VAL A 148 7.01 18.43 2.31
N SER A 149 5.71 18.31 2.04
CA SER A 149 4.83 19.42 1.71
C SER A 149 4.35 20.13 2.99
N ASP A 150 3.68 21.27 2.81
CA ASP A 150 2.97 22.01 3.87
C ASP A 150 1.51 21.51 4.07
N VAL A 151 1.09 20.48 3.32
CA VAL A 151 -0.25 19.89 3.41
C VAL A 151 -0.26 18.79 4.46
N THR A 152 -1.22 18.87 5.40
CA THR A 152 -1.40 17.81 6.39
C THR A 152 -2.02 16.56 5.76
N VAL A 153 -1.81 15.39 6.36
CA VAL A 153 -2.40 14.12 5.88
C VAL A 153 -3.93 14.17 5.91
N VAL A 154 -4.52 14.85 6.91
CA VAL A 154 -5.98 14.99 7.04
C VAL A 154 -6.54 15.91 5.95
N ASP A 155 -5.86 17.01 5.64
CA ASP A 155 -6.31 17.94 4.60
C ASP A 155 -6.25 17.28 3.21
N LEU A 156 -5.22 16.47 2.94
CA LEU A 156 -5.18 15.70 1.70
C LEU A 156 -6.31 14.67 1.64
N ALA A 157 -6.52 13.91 2.71
CA ALA A 157 -7.55 12.87 2.78
C ALA A 157 -8.95 13.45 2.49
N ARG A 158 -9.28 14.55 3.12
CA ARG A 158 -10.59 15.23 2.95
C ARG A 158 -10.89 15.71 1.53
N ARG A 159 -9.84 15.96 0.71
CA ARG A 159 -10.04 16.33 -0.70
C ARG A 159 -10.72 15.22 -1.53
N PHE A 160 -10.72 13.98 -1.04
CA PHE A 160 -11.17 12.82 -1.77
C PHE A 160 -12.37 12.08 -1.15
N GLU A 161 -12.96 12.59 -0.05
CA GLU A 161 -14.12 11.96 0.62
C GLU A 161 -15.33 11.80 -0.30
N ASP A 162 -15.49 12.69 -1.28
CA ASP A 162 -16.58 12.70 -2.27
C ASP A 162 -16.15 12.23 -3.67
N ALA A 163 -14.91 11.72 -3.81
CA ALA A 163 -14.32 11.42 -5.12
C ALA A 163 -14.53 9.97 -5.60
N GLY A 164 -15.15 9.10 -4.79
CA GLY A 164 -15.30 7.67 -5.12
C GLY A 164 -14.01 6.85 -4.97
N VAL A 165 -13.04 7.37 -4.22
CA VAL A 165 -11.80 6.67 -3.85
C VAL A 165 -12.15 5.50 -2.92
N ALA A 166 -11.51 4.34 -3.14
CA ALA A 166 -11.79 3.13 -2.38
C ALA A 166 -11.24 3.18 -0.96
N ALA A 167 -10.02 3.70 -0.80
CA ALA A 167 -9.33 3.78 0.49
C ALA A 167 -8.18 4.79 0.45
N LEU A 168 -7.68 5.14 1.64
CA LEU A 168 -6.39 5.81 1.83
C LEU A 168 -5.35 4.78 2.24
N LEU A 169 -4.16 4.80 1.64
CA LEU A 169 -3.00 4.05 2.10
C LEU A 169 -2.10 5.00 2.88
N PHE A 170 -2.14 4.91 4.20
CA PHE A 170 -1.35 5.76 5.09
C PHE A 170 -0.03 5.10 5.47
N THR A 171 1.10 5.67 5.05
CA THR A 171 2.44 5.20 5.38
C THR A 171 3.15 6.16 6.31
N ASP A 172 3.54 5.70 7.51
CA ASP A 172 4.52 6.42 8.34
C ASP A 172 5.94 6.17 7.80
N VAL A 173 6.46 7.14 7.05
CA VAL A 173 7.78 7.07 6.40
C VAL A 173 8.92 6.89 7.42
N GLY A 174 8.80 7.47 8.61
CA GLY A 174 9.82 7.34 9.66
C GLY A 174 9.95 5.93 10.21
N ARG A 175 8.90 5.12 10.10
CA ARG A 175 8.84 3.74 10.59
C ARG A 175 9.00 2.69 9.49
N ASP A 176 8.82 3.07 8.21
CA ASP A 176 8.84 2.11 7.13
C ASP A 176 10.18 1.37 7.01
N GLY A 177 10.11 0.03 6.93
CA GLY A 177 11.26 -0.86 6.92
C GLY A 177 12.02 -0.97 8.25
N MET A 178 11.63 -0.27 9.32
CA MET A 178 12.39 -0.19 10.57
C MET A 178 11.99 -1.24 11.61
N LEU A 179 10.87 -1.95 11.45
CA LEU A 179 10.37 -2.96 12.41
C LEU A 179 10.19 -2.40 13.85
N THR A 180 9.80 -1.13 13.95
CA THR A 180 9.62 -0.44 15.25
C THR A 180 8.20 -0.53 15.79
N GLY A 181 7.27 -1.09 15.03
CA GLY A 181 5.84 -1.13 15.25
C GLY A 181 5.11 -0.13 14.36
N CYS A 182 3.88 -0.48 13.93
CA CYS A 182 3.02 0.40 13.16
C CYS A 182 2.62 1.64 13.99
N ASN A 183 2.42 2.78 13.33
CA ASN A 183 1.92 4.00 13.99
C ASN A 183 0.40 3.92 14.14
N ILE A 184 -0.06 3.13 15.11
CA ILE A 184 -1.48 2.85 15.32
C ILE A 184 -2.24 4.13 15.67
N GLU A 185 -1.69 4.95 16.55
CA GLU A 185 -2.31 6.20 17.00
C GLU A 185 -2.58 7.14 15.81
N ALA A 186 -1.56 7.47 15.02
CA ALA A 186 -1.73 8.34 13.85
C ALA A 186 -2.67 7.72 12.79
N THR A 187 -2.65 6.39 12.61
CA THR A 187 -3.57 5.70 11.68
C THR A 187 -5.03 5.82 12.15
N VAL A 188 -5.29 5.60 13.44
CA VAL A 188 -6.62 5.73 14.04
C VAL A 188 -7.10 7.18 14.00
N ASP A 189 -6.24 8.14 14.32
CA ASP A 189 -6.57 9.56 14.28
C ASP A 189 -6.95 9.99 12.85
N LEU A 190 -6.21 9.55 11.84
CA LEU A 190 -6.57 9.79 10.45
C LEU A 190 -7.92 9.14 10.10
N ALA A 191 -8.13 7.88 10.46
CA ALA A 191 -9.37 7.15 10.15
C ALA A 191 -10.60 7.83 10.79
N ARG A 192 -10.47 8.41 11.98
CA ARG A 192 -11.55 9.14 12.67
C ARG A 192 -11.76 10.56 12.14
N ALA A 193 -10.75 11.18 11.53
CA ALA A 193 -10.80 12.58 11.08
C ALA A 193 -11.48 12.77 9.72
N GLN A 194 -11.73 11.68 8.99
CA GLN A 194 -12.31 11.67 7.65
C GLN A 194 -13.12 10.36 7.43
N SER A 195 -13.80 10.21 6.28
CA SER A 195 -14.78 9.13 6.05
C SER A 195 -14.28 7.96 5.19
N LEU A 196 -13.11 8.07 4.57
CA LEU A 196 -12.56 7.00 3.72
C LEU A 196 -11.95 5.88 4.58
N PRO A 197 -12.06 4.60 4.16
CA PRO A 197 -11.32 3.52 4.78
C PRO A 197 -9.81 3.75 4.75
N VAL A 198 -9.09 3.34 5.80
CA VAL A 198 -7.63 3.53 5.91
C VAL A 198 -6.91 2.20 5.92
N ILE A 199 -5.92 2.05 5.05
CA ILE A 199 -4.95 0.95 5.04
C ILE A 199 -3.68 1.44 5.74
N ALA A 200 -3.31 0.81 6.85
CA ALA A 200 -2.09 1.13 7.60
C ALA A 200 -0.84 0.61 6.88
N SER A 201 0.23 1.40 6.85
CA SER A 201 1.53 1.01 6.28
C SER A 201 2.70 1.61 7.06
N GLY A 202 3.84 0.93 6.98
CA GLY A 202 5.08 1.36 7.62
C GLY A 202 5.27 0.81 9.05
N GLY A 203 6.39 0.12 9.27
CA GLY A 203 6.87 -0.24 10.58
C GLY A 203 6.33 -1.52 11.21
N VAL A 204 5.35 -2.22 10.62
CA VAL A 204 4.80 -3.47 11.18
C VAL A 204 5.94 -4.39 11.63
N LYS A 205 5.89 -4.81 12.89
CA LYS A 205 6.97 -5.53 13.55
C LYS A 205 6.64 -7.00 13.78
N ASN A 206 5.43 -7.27 14.26
CA ASN A 206 4.98 -8.62 14.64
C ASN A 206 3.46 -8.71 14.73
N ILE A 207 2.98 -9.86 15.16
CA ILE A 207 1.56 -10.19 15.29
C ILE A 207 0.78 -9.25 16.25
N GLY A 208 1.48 -8.61 17.20
CA GLY A 208 0.88 -7.63 18.12
C GLY A 208 0.35 -6.41 17.41
N ASP A 209 1.04 -5.92 16.36
CA ASP A 209 0.57 -4.79 15.56
C ASP A 209 -0.72 -5.16 14.81
N ILE A 210 -0.81 -6.38 14.26
CA ILE A 210 -2.01 -6.87 13.56
C ILE A 210 -3.20 -6.90 14.53
N ARG A 211 -3.03 -7.43 15.74
CA ARG A 211 -4.07 -7.46 16.77
C ARG A 211 -4.56 -6.06 17.13
N MET A 212 -3.64 -5.13 17.29
CA MET A 212 -4.00 -3.75 17.64
C MET A 212 -4.77 -3.06 16.51
N LEU A 213 -4.37 -3.25 15.25
CA LEU A 213 -5.10 -2.70 14.10
C LEU A 213 -6.49 -3.35 13.94
N ALA A 214 -6.61 -4.68 14.15
CA ALA A 214 -7.89 -5.38 14.08
C ALA A 214 -8.92 -4.84 15.11
N ILE A 215 -8.49 -4.51 16.35
CA ILE A 215 -9.34 -3.86 17.36
C ILE A 215 -9.91 -2.53 16.85
N HIS A 216 -9.16 -1.82 16.00
CA HIS A 216 -9.52 -0.52 15.44
C HIS A 216 -10.17 -0.60 14.04
N ALA A 217 -10.49 -1.79 13.51
CA ALA A 217 -11.24 -1.91 12.26
C ALA A 217 -12.57 -1.15 12.31
N LYS A 218 -13.25 -1.15 13.47
CA LYS A 218 -14.47 -0.36 13.72
C LYS A 218 -14.29 1.16 13.63
N ASP A 219 -13.06 1.65 13.74
CA ASP A 219 -12.72 3.08 13.67
C ASP A 219 -12.45 3.53 12.21
N GLY A 220 -12.60 2.62 11.21
CA GLY A 220 -12.40 2.89 9.80
C GLY A 220 -11.09 2.37 9.22
N ILE A 221 -10.38 1.49 9.95
CA ILE A 221 -9.18 0.83 9.42
C ILE A 221 -9.62 -0.40 8.61
N GLU A 222 -9.41 -0.34 7.28
CA GLU A 222 -9.75 -1.43 6.34
C GLU A 222 -8.68 -2.53 6.34
N GLY A 223 -7.42 -2.15 6.44
CA GLY A 223 -6.34 -3.12 6.25
C GLY A 223 -4.97 -2.68 6.72
N VAL A 224 -4.00 -3.56 6.52
CA VAL A 224 -2.60 -3.34 6.87
C VAL A 224 -1.65 -3.93 5.84
N ILE A 225 -0.67 -3.15 5.41
CA ILE A 225 0.44 -3.63 4.58
C ILE A 225 1.53 -4.23 5.47
N THR A 226 1.92 -5.45 5.15
CA THR A 226 2.99 -6.16 5.84
C THR A 226 4.13 -6.47 4.87
N GLY A 227 5.29 -5.93 5.14
CA GLY A 227 6.47 -6.10 4.30
C GLY A 227 7.57 -6.84 5.05
N ARG A 228 8.60 -6.10 5.47
CA ARG A 228 9.85 -6.64 6.01
C ARG A 228 9.66 -7.69 7.11
N ALA A 229 8.66 -7.54 7.99
CA ALA A 229 8.39 -8.49 9.06
C ALA A 229 8.11 -9.92 8.57
N LEU A 230 7.49 -10.07 7.38
CA LEU A 230 7.25 -11.38 6.74
C LEU A 230 8.57 -11.99 6.25
N TYR A 231 9.39 -11.21 5.57
CA TYR A 231 10.65 -11.67 4.99
C TYR A 231 11.69 -12.02 6.06
N ASP A 232 11.74 -11.26 7.16
CA ASP A 232 12.64 -11.50 8.29
C ASP A 232 12.10 -12.60 9.26
N GLY A 233 10.95 -13.23 8.95
CA GLY A 233 10.35 -14.29 9.78
C GLY A 233 9.82 -13.82 11.14
N ARG A 234 9.59 -12.53 11.32
CA ARG A 234 9.04 -11.93 12.56
C ARG A 234 7.52 -11.96 12.61
N LEU A 235 6.88 -12.12 11.47
CA LEU A 235 5.44 -12.24 11.31
C LEU A 235 5.15 -13.48 10.45
N ASP A 236 4.37 -14.39 10.98
CA ASP A 236 3.79 -15.48 10.22
C ASP A 236 2.52 -14.99 9.52
N LEU A 237 2.46 -15.13 8.18
CA LEU A 237 1.33 -14.59 7.39
C LEU A 237 0.03 -15.33 7.69
N ALA A 238 0.05 -16.66 7.79
CA ALA A 238 -1.17 -17.43 8.06
C ALA A 238 -1.76 -17.07 9.43
N ALA A 239 -0.91 -16.91 10.46
CA ALA A 239 -1.35 -16.46 11.77
C ALA A 239 -1.90 -15.01 11.73
N ALA A 240 -1.30 -14.13 10.92
CA ALA A 240 -1.77 -12.76 10.75
C ALA A 240 -3.15 -12.72 10.11
N LEU A 241 -3.40 -13.52 9.07
CA LEU A 241 -4.69 -13.64 8.39
C LEU A 241 -5.79 -14.14 9.34
N VAL A 242 -5.49 -15.16 10.16
CA VAL A 242 -6.46 -15.68 11.16
C VAL A 242 -6.85 -14.60 12.17
N ILE A 243 -5.89 -13.81 12.66
CA ILE A 243 -6.18 -12.73 13.63
C ILE A 243 -6.95 -11.57 12.97
N ALA A 244 -6.63 -11.26 11.73
CA ALA A 244 -7.28 -10.17 11.00
C ALA A 244 -8.74 -10.49 10.65
N ALA A 245 -9.10 -11.77 10.55
CA ALA A 245 -10.46 -12.24 10.25
C ALA A 245 -11.34 -12.42 11.50
N ALA A 246 -10.78 -12.31 12.72
CA ALA A 246 -11.49 -12.55 13.98
C ALA A 246 -12.17 -11.29 14.52
#